data_e84d306d9ddcf57bfea9a47054737db5
#
_entry.id   e84d306d9ddcf57bfea9a47054737db5
#
_cell.length_a   1.000
_cell.length_b   1.000
_cell.length_c   1.000
_cell.angle_alpha   90.00
_cell.angle_beta   90.00
_cell.angle_gamma   90.00
#
_symmetry.space_group_name_H-M   'P 1'
#
loop_
_entity.id
_entity.type
_entity.pdbx_description
1 polymer ?
#
loop_
_entity_poly.entity_id
_entity_poly.type
_entity_poly.pdbx_seq_one_letter_code
_entity_poly.pdbx_strand_id
1 'polypeptide(L)'
;MLQALGPVWAAKVVPAEALAVDLIAARQPEEEAMFRELNRVAWEIIQEAFSNKVITPGVTKADDVVWWMRQRISDLGLSTWFQPSVEIQRQFGSPELVGVNPTILRGDMLHCDFGITALGLNTDTQHNGYVLREGETDVPAGLKNALRASNRLQDITVEELRPGRTGNEVLAATLKRMRDEKIDGTEYSHPIGLHGHGAGALIGLWDYQDGVPGRGDHKIIPGMWYSIELQATTPVPEWGNQQVRSAQEEDVIIDASGKVRWAFGRQSIFHLVR
;
A
#
# COMPACT_ATOMS: atom_id res chain seq x y z
N MET A 1 21.93 -33.19 13.38
CA MET A 1 21.59 -33.69 12.03
C MET A 1 22.87 -33.93 11.18
N LEU A 2 23.72 -32.95 10.94
CA LEU A 2 24.91 -33.09 10.08
C LEU A 2 25.88 -34.19 10.56
N GLN A 3 26.11 -34.34 11.89
CA GLN A 3 26.93 -35.42 12.44
C GLN A 3 26.40 -36.82 12.16
N ALA A 4 25.06 -36.99 12.12
CA ALA A 4 24.41 -38.29 11.84
C ALA A 4 24.51 -38.69 10.35
N LEU A 5 24.72 -37.73 9.45
CA LEU A 5 24.83 -37.96 8.00
C LEU A 5 26.22 -38.42 7.57
N GLY A 6 27.24 -38.21 8.41
CA GLY A 6 28.64 -38.44 8.05
C GLY A 6 29.14 -37.39 7.04
N PRO A 7 30.50 -37.31 6.85
CA PRO A 7 31.12 -36.19 6.13
C PRO A 7 30.69 -36.08 4.65
N VAL A 8 30.49 -37.21 3.97
CA VAL A 8 30.10 -37.22 2.53
C VAL A 8 28.71 -36.65 2.29
N TRP A 9 27.76 -37.00 3.14
CA TRP A 9 26.39 -36.52 3.00
C TRP A 9 26.21 -35.14 3.64
N ALA A 10 26.86 -34.86 4.75
CA ALA A 10 26.85 -33.55 5.37
C ALA A 10 27.33 -32.43 4.43
N ALA A 11 28.33 -32.72 3.58
CA ALA A 11 28.85 -31.76 2.58
C ALA A 11 27.86 -31.47 1.43
N LYS A 12 26.82 -32.29 1.30
CA LYS A 12 25.77 -32.11 0.27
C LYS A 12 24.52 -31.39 0.81
N VAL A 13 24.44 -31.14 2.10
CA VAL A 13 23.31 -30.44 2.70
C VAL A 13 23.40 -28.96 2.35
N VAL A 14 22.33 -28.42 1.77
CA VAL A 14 22.19 -26.99 1.47
C VAL A 14 20.95 -26.44 2.19
N PRO A 15 20.93 -25.15 2.56
CA PRO A 15 19.74 -24.49 3.06
C PRO A 15 18.61 -24.55 2.01
N ALA A 16 17.38 -24.76 2.45
CA ALA A 16 16.21 -24.87 1.59
C ALA A 16 15.24 -23.67 1.75
N GLU A 17 15.63 -22.63 2.51
CA GLU A 17 14.76 -21.48 2.78
C GLU A 17 14.29 -20.81 1.50
N ALA A 18 15.20 -20.60 0.53
CA ALA A 18 14.83 -19.99 -0.77
C ALA A 18 13.77 -20.82 -1.50
N LEU A 19 13.85 -22.15 -1.49
CA LEU A 19 12.84 -23.02 -2.13
C LEU A 19 11.45 -22.83 -1.52
N ALA A 20 11.36 -22.74 -0.19
CA ALA A 20 10.08 -22.54 0.50
C ALA A 20 9.54 -21.13 0.23
N VAL A 21 10.40 -20.11 0.26
CA VAL A 21 10.02 -18.72 -0.03
C VAL A 21 9.52 -18.60 -1.47
N ASP A 22 10.25 -19.11 -2.45
CA ASP A 22 9.88 -19.02 -3.86
C ASP A 22 8.54 -19.73 -4.15
N LEU A 23 8.32 -20.89 -3.52
CA LEU A 23 7.04 -21.62 -3.65
C LEU A 23 5.85 -20.82 -3.11
N ILE A 24 6.03 -20.14 -1.97
CA ILE A 24 4.97 -19.35 -1.34
C ILE A 24 4.78 -18.01 -2.06
N ALA A 25 5.87 -17.40 -2.53
CA ALA A 25 5.86 -16.08 -3.15
C ALA A 25 5.25 -16.07 -4.56
N ALA A 26 5.49 -17.12 -5.36
CA ALA A 26 4.94 -17.21 -6.71
C ALA A 26 3.45 -17.57 -6.68
N ARG A 27 2.65 -16.81 -7.43
CA ARG A 27 1.23 -17.06 -7.61
C ARG A 27 0.96 -17.81 -8.91
N GLN A 28 -0.14 -18.58 -8.93
CA GLN A 28 -0.56 -19.27 -10.14
C GLN A 28 -1.31 -18.29 -11.06
N PRO A 29 -1.17 -18.41 -12.39
CA PRO A 29 -1.88 -17.55 -13.33
C PRO A 29 -3.41 -17.60 -13.16
N GLU A 30 -3.95 -18.72 -12.70
CA GLU A 30 -5.37 -18.94 -12.48
C GLU A 30 -5.91 -18.12 -11.29
N GLU A 31 -5.07 -17.77 -10.32
CA GLU A 31 -5.43 -16.95 -9.16
C GLU A 31 -5.61 -15.47 -9.53
N GLU A 32 -4.99 -15.03 -10.63
CA GLU A 32 -4.95 -13.62 -11.02
C GLU A 32 -6.34 -13.00 -11.21
N ALA A 33 -7.24 -13.69 -11.90
CA ALA A 33 -8.58 -13.17 -12.17
C ALA A 33 -9.34 -12.89 -10.86
N MET A 34 -9.19 -13.77 -9.87
CA MET A 34 -9.78 -13.59 -8.55
C MET A 34 -9.13 -12.46 -7.79
N PHE A 35 -7.80 -12.36 -7.82
CA PHE A 35 -7.07 -11.29 -7.15
C PHE A 35 -7.46 -9.90 -7.68
N ARG A 36 -7.59 -9.78 -9.00
CA ARG A 36 -8.08 -8.55 -9.64
C ARG A 36 -9.50 -8.19 -9.21
N GLU A 37 -10.36 -9.19 -9.08
CA GLU A 37 -11.73 -8.98 -8.60
C GLU A 37 -11.76 -8.55 -7.13
N LEU A 38 -10.93 -9.15 -6.28
CA LEU A 38 -10.81 -8.72 -4.88
C LEU A 38 -10.32 -7.27 -4.78
N ASN A 39 -9.31 -6.89 -5.55
CA ASN A 39 -8.86 -5.50 -5.62
C ASN A 39 -9.98 -4.54 -6.06
N ARG A 40 -10.78 -4.94 -7.06
CA ARG A 40 -11.96 -4.15 -7.49
C ARG A 40 -12.96 -3.97 -6.34
N VAL A 41 -13.24 -5.04 -5.59
CA VAL A 41 -14.16 -4.98 -4.45
C VAL A 41 -13.60 -4.10 -3.34
N ALA A 42 -12.30 -4.20 -3.01
CA ALA A 42 -11.65 -3.33 -2.03
C ALA A 42 -11.79 -1.85 -2.43
N TRP A 43 -11.52 -1.53 -3.68
CA TRP A 43 -11.69 -0.17 -4.23
C TRP A 43 -13.13 0.35 -4.09
N GLU A 44 -14.12 -0.46 -4.42
CA GLU A 44 -15.53 -0.08 -4.29
C GLU A 44 -15.93 0.20 -2.84
N ILE A 45 -15.42 -0.60 -1.90
CA ILE A 45 -15.66 -0.37 -0.47
C ILE A 45 -15.04 0.95 -0.03
N ILE A 46 -13.78 1.23 -0.42
CA ILE A 46 -13.12 2.49 -0.08
C ILE A 46 -13.86 3.68 -0.72
N GLN A 47 -14.26 3.58 -1.98
CA GLN A 47 -14.97 4.63 -2.67
C GLN A 47 -16.33 4.94 -2.01
N GLU A 48 -17.04 3.92 -1.53
CA GLU A 48 -18.29 4.10 -0.79
C GLU A 48 -18.03 4.67 0.60
N ALA A 49 -17.01 4.18 1.31
CA ALA A 49 -16.59 4.66 2.63
C ALA A 49 -16.24 6.16 2.62
N PHE A 50 -15.50 6.62 1.59
CA PHE A 50 -15.11 8.02 1.42
C PHE A 50 -16.13 8.80 0.56
N SER A 51 -17.41 8.64 0.87
CA SER A 51 -18.52 9.35 0.21
C SER A 51 -19.57 9.83 1.21
N ASN A 52 -20.51 10.65 0.74
CA ASN A 52 -21.66 11.10 1.56
C ASN A 52 -22.65 9.99 1.92
N LYS A 53 -22.48 8.77 1.42
CA LYS A 53 -23.26 7.62 1.90
C LYS A 53 -22.85 7.22 3.32
N VAL A 54 -21.60 7.43 3.69
CA VAL A 54 -21.03 7.03 4.98
C VAL A 54 -20.65 8.25 5.82
N ILE A 55 -20.10 9.29 5.22
CA ILE A 55 -19.57 10.45 5.94
C ILE A 55 -20.55 11.63 5.86
N THR A 56 -20.98 12.08 7.04
CA THR A 56 -21.63 13.37 7.26
C THR A 56 -20.64 14.28 7.98
N PRO A 57 -20.07 15.30 7.28
CA PRO A 57 -19.10 16.21 7.88
C PRO A 57 -19.64 16.89 9.15
N GLY A 58 -18.84 16.95 10.19
CA GLY A 58 -19.22 17.51 11.51
C GLY A 58 -19.94 16.51 12.42
N VAL A 59 -20.27 15.31 11.94
CA VAL A 59 -20.99 14.27 12.70
C VAL A 59 -20.21 12.97 12.77
N THR A 60 -19.86 12.42 11.61
CA THR A 60 -19.16 11.12 11.49
C THR A 60 -17.73 11.22 12.03
N LYS A 61 -17.32 10.26 12.83
CA LYS A 61 -15.96 10.10 13.33
C LYS A 61 -15.15 9.15 12.46
N ALA A 62 -13.83 9.21 12.58
CA ALA A 62 -12.93 8.29 11.85
C ALA A 62 -13.27 6.81 12.12
N ASP A 63 -13.50 6.44 13.39
CA ASP A 63 -13.86 5.07 13.76
C ASP A 63 -15.23 4.63 13.21
N ASP A 64 -16.18 5.54 13.01
CA ASP A 64 -17.48 5.20 12.42
C ASP A 64 -17.29 4.68 10.99
N VAL A 65 -16.35 5.27 10.23
CA VAL A 65 -15.99 4.83 8.88
C VAL A 65 -15.30 3.46 8.93
N VAL A 66 -14.37 3.26 9.87
CA VAL A 66 -13.71 1.97 10.09
C VAL A 66 -14.75 0.87 10.40
N TRP A 67 -15.70 1.14 11.29
CA TRP A 67 -16.75 0.18 11.63
C TRP A 67 -17.67 -0.10 10.44
N TRP A 68 -17.99 0.91 9.63
CA TRP A 68 -18.75 0.72 8.40
C TRP A 68 -18.00 -0.18 7.40
N MET A 69 -16.69 0.04 7.19
CA MET A 69 -15.88 -0.81 6.33
C MET A 69 -15.89 -2.27 6.81
N ARG A 70 -15.72 -2.49 8.12
CA ARG A 70 -15.77 -3.83 8.72
C ARG A 70 -17.13 -4.51 8.53
N GLN A 71 -18.22 -3.76 8.74
CA GLN A 71 -19.56 -4.28 8.50
C GLN A 71 -19.75 -4.64 7.03
N ARG A 72 -19.26 -3.79 6.12
CA ARG A 72 -19.36 -4.04 4.68
C ARG A 72 -18.62 -5.30 4.25
N ILE A 73 -17.41 -5.55 4.79
CA ILE A 73 -16.67 -6.80 4.59
C ILE A 73 -17.52 -7.99 5.03
N SER A 74 -18.11 -7.92 6.23
CA SER A 74 -18.95 -8.98 6.79
C SER A 74 -20.20 -9.24 5.96
N ASP A 75 -20.88 -8.19 5.51
CA ASP A 75 -22.08 -8.28 4.67
C ASP A 75 -21.82 -8.96 3.32
N LEU A 76 -20.61 -8.84 2.80
CA LEU A 76 -20.16 -9.51 1.58
C LEU A 76 -19.66 -10.94 1.82
N GLY A 77 -19.64 -11.42 3.06
CA GLY A 77 -19.10 -12.74 3.42
C GLY A 77 -17.58 -12.84 3.26
N LEU A 78 -16.89 -11.71 3.29
CA LEU A 78 -15.43 -11.61 3.20
C LEU A 78 -14.81 -11.52 4.60
N SER A 79 -13.50 -11.60 4.67
CA SER A 79 -12.70 -11.33 5.87
C SER A 79 -11.61 -10.29 5.57
N THR A 80 -10.86 -9.94 6.59
CA THR A 80 -9.67 -9.08 6.47
C THR A 80 -8.53 -9.69 7.26
N TRP A 81 -7.30 -9.41 6.89
CA TRP A 81 -6.10 -9.90 7.56
C TRP A 81 -5.51 -8.88 8.54
N PHE A 82 -5.98 -7.63 8.51
CA PHE A 82 -5.68 -6.58 9.48
C PHE A 82 -6.89 -5.66 9.71
N GLN A 83 -6.81 -4.81 10.71
CA GLN A 83 -7.87 -3.85 11.00
C GLN A 83 -7.77 -2.65 10.06
N PRO A 84 -8.84 -2.30 9.33
CA PRO A 84 -8.87 -1.05 8.58
C PRO A 84 -8.53 0.14 9.47
N SER A 85 -7.86 1.13 8.91
CA SER A 85 -7.61 2.40 9.57
C SER A 85 -8.15 3.58 8.77
N VAL A 86 -8.53 4.65 9.45
CA VAL A 86 -8.87 5.93 8.85
C VAL A 86 -8.17 7.05 9.61
N GLU A 87 -7.28 7.74 8.93
CA GLU A 87 -6.51 8.86 9.47
C GLU A 87 -6.96 10.18 8.85
N ILE A 88 -6.75 11.27 9.57
CA ILE A 88 -7.12 12.62 9.15
C ILE A 88 -5.92 13.54 9.22
N GLN A 89 -5.66 14.24 8.14
CA GLN A 89 -4.79 15.42 8.13
C GLN A 89 -5.65 16.67 7.95
N ARG A 90 -5.44 17.64 8.82
CA ARG A 90 -6.24 18.88 8.90
C ARG A 90 -5.35 20.09 8.75
N GLN A 91 -5.82 21.11 8.04
CA GLN A 91 -5.14 22.39 7.94
C GLN A 91 -4.89 22.97 9.34
N PHE A 92 -3.64 23.38 9.62
CA PHE A 92 -3.17 23.89 10.93
C PHE A 92 -3.32 22.90 12.10
N GLY A 93 -3.64 21.63 11.80
CA GLY A 93 -3.70 20.56 12.80
C GLY A 93 -2.39 19.77 12.85
N SER A 94 -1.87 19.49 14.03
CA SER A 94 -0.94 18.40 14.23
C SER A 94 -1.72 17.11 14.57
N PRO A 95 -1.12 15.92 14.47
CA PRO A 95 -1.78 14.68 14.90
C PRO A 95 -2.32 14.75 16.34
N GLU A 96 -1.60 15.43 17.23
CA GLU A 96 -2.02 15.60 18.63
C GLU A 96 -3.24 16.54 18.76
N LEU A 97 -3.36 17.54 17.90
CA LEU A 97 -4.51 18.47 17.89
C LEU A 97 -5.72 17.83 17.22
N VAL A 98 -5.51 16.98 16.24
CA VAL A 98 -6.61 16.20 15.62
C VAL A 98 -7.17 15.17 16.59
N GLY A 99 -6.29 14.56 17.40
CA GLY A 99 -6.65 13.63 18.48
C GLY A 99 -6.97 12.22 17.98
N VAL A 100 -7.37 11.39 18.96
CA VAL A 100 -7.78 10.00 18.71
C VAL A 100 -9.26 9.99 18.32
N ASN A 101 -9.60 9.25 17.25
CA ASN A 101 -10.97 9.12 16.73
C ASN A 101 -11.67 10.47 16.50
N PRO A 102 -11.10 11.35 15.69
CA PRO A 102 -11.61 12.70 15.48
C PRO A 102 -12.91 12.70 14.66
N THR A 103 -13.75 13.71 14.90
CA THR A 103 -14.85 14.00 13.98
C THR A 103 -14.30 14.54 12.67
N ILE A 104 -14.77 13.99 11.57
CA ILE A 104 -14.42 14.38 10.20
C ILE A 104 -15.07 15.74 9.90
N LEU A 105 -14.27 16.72 9.52
CA LEU A 105 -14.73 18.07 9.24
C LEU A 105 -14.50 18.45 7.76
N ARG A 106 -15.21 19.49 7.32
CA ARG A 106 -14.96 20.07 6.00
C ARG A 106 -13.54 20.63 5.91
N GLY A 107 -12.84 20.30 4.83
CA GLY A 107 -11.45 20.65 4.59
C GLY A 107 -10.45 19.61 5.08
N ASP A 108 -10.89 18.51 5.69
CA ASP A 108 -10.00 17.41 6.08
C ASP A 108 -9.56 16.59 4.86
N MET A 109 -8.29 16.23 4.84
CA MET A 109 -7.77 15.15 4.02
C MET A 109 -7.88 13.84 4.80
N LEU A 110 -8.49 12.85 4.19
CA LEU A 110 -8.68 11.51 4.74
C LEU A 110 -7.68 10.56 4.11
N HIS A 111 -7.25 9.58 4.86
CA HIS A 111 -6.46 8.46 4.40
C HIS A 111 -7.03 7.18 5.01
N CYS A 112 -7.09 6.10 4.25
CA CYS A 112 -7.39 4.77 4.78
C CYS A 112 -6.33 3.78 4.37
N ASP A 113 -6.16 2.77 5.22
CA ASP A 113 -5.43 1.54 4.94
C ASP A 113 -6.43 0.39 5.08
N PHE A 114 -6.59 -0.40 4.00
CA PHE A 114 -7.69 -1.33 3.84
C PHE A 114 -7.34 -2.52 2.96
N GLY A 115 -7.55 -3.72 3.49
CA GLY A 115 -7.38 -4.97 2.77
C GLY A 115 -8.50 -5.97 3.03
N ILE A 116 -8.78 -6.82 2.06
CA ILE A 116 -9.75 -7.91 2.19
C ILE A 116 -9.11 -9.27 1.91
N THR A 117 -9.70 -10.29 2.48
CA THR A 117 -9.28 -11.69 2.32
C THR A 117 -10.42 -12.54 1.81
N ALA A 118 -10.19 -13.28 0.74
CA ALA A 118 -11.08 -14.33 0.27
C ALA A 118 -10.30 -15.41 -0.49
N LEU A 119 -10.75 -16.65 -0.41
CA LEU A 119 -10.18 -17.82 -1.11
C LEU A 119 -8.66 -17.99 -0.88
N GLY A 120 -8.16 -17.59 0.29
CA GLY A 120 -6.73 -17.65 0.61
C GLY A 120 -5.90 -16.53 -0.04
N LEU A 121 -6.51 -15.53 -0.66
CA LEU A 121 -5.84 -14.36 -1.23
C LEU A 121 -6.14 -13.11 -0.40
N ASN A 122 -5.15 -12.23 -0.29
CA ASN A 122 -5.23 -10.98 0.45
C ASN A 122 -4.92 -9.81 -0.49
N THR A 123 -5.64 -8.70 -0.33
CA THR A 123 -5.34 -7.41 -0.97
C THR A 123 -4.84 -6.41 0.07
N ASP A 124 -4.15 -5.38 -0.41
CA ASP A 124 -3.74 -4.23 0.40
C ASP A 124 -3.86 -2.95 -0.40
N THR A 125 -4.45 -1.91 0.21
CA THR A 125 -4.78 -0.69 -0.54
C THR A 125 -4.88 0.51 0.38
N GLN A 126 -4.13 1.57 0.08
CA GLN A 126 -4.24 2.84 0.78
C GLN A 126 -4.69 3.94 -0.17
N HIS A 127 -5.78 4.60 0.17
CA HIS A 127 -6.36 5.67 -0.60
C HIS A 127 -6.53 6.96 0.19
N ASN A 128 -6.58 8.07 -0.54
CA ASN A 128 -6.83 9.39 0.00
C ASN A 128 -8.20 9.93 -0.39
N GLY A 129 -8.87 10.57 0.56
CA GLY A 129 -10.12 11.30 0.38
C GLY A 129 -9.98 12.76 0.78
N TYR A 130 -10.92 13.59 0.34
CA TYR A 130 -11.00 14.98 0.77
C TYR A 130 -12.46 15.39 1.03
N VAL A 131 -12.68 16.06 2.15
CA VAL A 131 -13.99 16.59 2.52
C VAL A 131 -14.10 18.03 2.04
N LEU A 132 -14.88 18.27 1.00
CA LEU A 132 -15.03 19.58 0.38
C LEU A 132 -15.52 20.62 1.39
N ARG A 133 -14.91 21.81 1.38
CA ARG A 133 -15.45 22.99 2.09
C ARG A 133 -16.68 23.50 1.38
N GLU A 134 -17.41 24.35 2.06
CA GLU A 134 -18.56 25.01 1.44
C GLU A 134 -18.10 25.83 0.23
N GLY A 135 -18.77 25.64 -0.90
CA GLY A 135 -18.45 26.29 -2.16
C GLY A 135 -17.31 25.67 -2.96
N GLU A 136 -16.54 24.69 -2.40
CA GLU A 136 -15.56 23.94 -3.17
C GLU A 136 -16.23 22.90 -4.06
N THR A 137 -15.70 22.76 -5.27
CA THR A 137 -16.16 21.73 -6.24
C THR A 137 -15.08 20.66 -6.47
N ASP A 138 -13.86 20.90 -6.00
CA ASP A 138 -12.71 20.03 -6.23
C ASP A 138 -11.66 20.24 -5.12
N VAL A 139 -10.68 19.34 -5.05
CA VAL A 139 -9.59 19.32 -4.09
C VAL A 139 -8.62 20.49 -4.34
N PRO A 140 -8.08 21.14 -3.30
CA PRO A 140 -7.00 22.13 -3.43
C PRO A 140 -5.83 21.66 -4.27
N ALA A 141 -5.24 22.54 -5.06
CA ALA A 141 -4.17 22.19 -6.00
C ALA A 141 -2.94 21.59 -5.29
N GLY A 142 -2.60 22.08 -4.11
CA GLY A 142 -1.50 21.57 -3.29
C GLY A 142 -1.70 20.12 -2.87
N LEU A 143 -2.92 19.73 -2.46
CA LEU A 143 -3.23 18.34 -2.13
C LEU A 143 -3.18 17.43 -3.36
N LYS A 144 -3.65 17.90 -4.52
CA LYS A 144 -3.49 17.15 -5.79
C LYS A 144 -2.02 16.98 -6.16
N ASN A 145 -1.15 17.95 -5.84
CA ASN A 145 0.28 17.84 -6.04
C ASN A 145 0.88 16.78 -5.11
N ALA A 146 0.44 16.72 -3.84
CA ALA A 146 0.86 15.69 -2.90
C ALA A 146 0.52 14.28 -3.43
N LEU A 147 -0.70 14.07 -3.91
CA LEU A 147 -1.11 12.80 -4.53
C LEU A 147 -0.27 12.47 -5.78
N ARG A 148 0.05 13.48 -6.61
CA ARG A 148 0.92 13.27 -7.77
C ARG A 148 2.35 12.91 -7.39
N ALA A 149 2.88 13.46 -6.30
CA ALA A 149 4.22 13.14 -5.82
C ALA A 149 4.32 11.66 -5.39
N SER A 150 3.35 11.16 -4.62
CA SER A 150 3.32 9.74 -4.25
C SER A 150 3.04 8.83 -5.45
N ASN A 151 2.16 9.23 -6.38
CA ASN A 151 1.98 8.51 -7.65
C ASN A 151 3.28 8.41 -8.45
N ARG A 152 4.08 9.50 -8.50
CA ARG A 152 5.38 9.48 -9.19
C ARG A 152 6.34 8.51 -8.49
N LEU A 153 6.33 8.47 -7.18
CA LEU A 153 7.15 7.51 -6.42
C LEU A 153 6.71 6.06 -6.69
N GLN A 154 5.40 5.79 -6.76
CA GLN A 154 4.89 4.47 -7.19
C GLN A 154 5.35 4.11 -8.61
N ASP A 155 5.34 5.07 -9.57
CA ASP A 155 5.87 4.82 -10.92
C ASP A 155 7.35 4.41 -10.87
N ILE A 156 8.16 5.12 -10.08
CA ILE A 156 9.58 4.82 -9.91
C ILE A 156 9.76 3.40 -9.37
N THR A 157 9.04 3.02 -8.31
CA THR A 157 9.13 1.70 -7.70
C THR A 157 8.74 0.61 -8.70
N VAL A 158 7.62 0.77 -9.40
CA VAL A 158 7.15 -0.17 -10.44
C VAL A 158 8.15 -0.31 -11.59
N GLU A 159 8.78 0.77 -12.03
CA GLU A 159 9.81 0.76 -13.07
C GLU A 159 11.08 0.01 -12.64
N GLU A 160 11.42 0.05 -11.34
CA GLU A 160 12.57 -0.64 -10.76
C GLU A 160 12.26 -2.09 -10.34
N LEU A 161 10.99 -2.45 -10.17
CA LEU A 161 10.52 -3.78 -9.77
C LEU A 161 10.68 -4.77 -10.93
N ARG A 162 11.82 -5.48 -10.95
CA ARG A 162 12.19 -6.38 -12.07
C ARG A 162 12.66 -7.74 -11.55
N PRO A 163 12.23 -8.86 -12.17
CA PRO A 163 12.74 -10.17 -11.85
C PRO A 163 14.27 -10.25 -11.92
N GLY A 164 14.85 -10.99 -10.98
CA GLY A 164 16.29 -11.16 -10.83
C GLY A 164 16.98 -10.16 -9.90
N ARG A 165 16.37 -8.99 -9.65
CA ARG A 165 16.86 -8.03 -8.64
C ARG A 165 16.40 -8.47 -7.24
N THR A 166 17.16 -8.07 -6.24
CA THR A 166 16.76 -8.21 -4.84
C THR A 166 15.85 -7.04 -4.43
N GLY A 167 15.09 -7.20 -3.35
CA GLY A 167 14.31 -6.10 -2.77
C GLY A 167 15.19 -4.90 -2.41
N ASN A 168 16.39 -5.16 -1.84
CA ASN A 168 17.35 -4.11 -1.48
C ASN A 168 17.91 -3.37 -2.72
N GLU A 169 18.11 -4.04 -3.84
CA GLU A 169 18.51 -3.39 -5.10
C GLU A 169 17.41 -2.51 -5.68
N VAL A 170 16.15 -2.93 -5.57
CA VAL A 170 15.00 -2.12 -5.96
C VAL A 170 14.89 -0.91 -5.05
N LEU A 171 14.94 -1.09 -3.73
CA LEU A 171 14.92 0.00 -2.76
C LEU A 171 15.99 1.05 -3.06
N ALA A 172 17.25 0.62 -3.20
CA ALA A 172 18.36 1.53 -3.46
C ALA A 172 18.17 2.35 -4.74
N ALA A 173 17.66 1.71 -5.81
CA ALA A 173 17.38 2.39 -7.08
C ALA A 173 16.20 3.35 -6.96
N THR A 174 15.11 2.95 -6.30
CA THR A 174 13.95 3.81 -6.05
C THR A 174 14.34 5.04 -5.24
N LEU A 175 15.05 4.87 -4.13
CA LEU A 175 15.49 5.97 -3.27
C LEU A 175 16.48 6.90 -3.99
N LYS A 176 17.34 6.36 -4.86
CA LYS A 176 18.22 7.20 -5.69
C LYS A 176 17.41 8.10 -6.62
N ARG A 177 16.46 7.54 -7.36
CA ARG A 177 15.61 8.30 -8.28
C ARG A 177 14.71 9.30 -7.54
N MET A 178 14.16 8.91 -6.40
CA MET A 178 13.40 9.78 -5.51
C MET A 178 14.20 11.04 -5.14
N ARG A 179 15.49 10.87 -4.74
CA ARG A 179 16.39 12.00 -4.46
C ARG A 179 16.69 12.84 -5.70
N ASP A 180 16.98 12.20 -6.84
CA ASP A 180 17.26 12.89 -8.09
C ASP A 180 16.07 13.75 -8.55
N GLU A 181 14.84 13.29 -8.33
CA GLU A 181 13.58 13.99 -8.65
C GLU A 181 13.09 14.90 -7.48
N LYS A 182 13.86 14.98 -6.38
CA LYS A 182 13.55 15.82 -5.19
C LYS A 182 12.17 15.50 -4.58
N ILE A 183 11.78 14.25 -4.56
CA ILE A 183 10.62 13.76 -3.84
C ILE A 183 11.08 13.49 -2.39
N ASP A 184 10.41 14.10 -1.42
CA ASP A 184 10.56 13.77 0.00
C ASP A 184 9.59 12.64 0.32
N GLY A 185 10.10 11.45 0.65
CA GLY A 185 9.26 10.27 0.83
C GLY A 185 9.99 9.10 1.44
N THR A 186 9.25 8.02 1.65
CA THR A 186 9.74 6.73 2.13
C THR A 186 9.10 5.60 1.34
N GLU A 187 9.82 4.50 1.23
CA GLU A 187 9.44 3.30 0.47
C GLU A 187 9.24 2.11 1.42
N TYR A 188 8.11 1.44 1.30
CA TYR A 188 7.85 0.17 1.95
C TYR A 188 6.91 -0.66 1.08
N SER A 189 7.44 -1.38 0.11
CA SER A 189 6.65 -2.28 -0.72
C SER A 189 6.95 -3.74 -0.38
N HIS A 190 5.93 -4.56 -0.36
CA HIS A 190 6.05 -5.94 0.10
C HIS A 190 5.33 -6.93 -0.83
N PRO A 191 5.79 -8.20 -0.87
CA PRO A 191 5.05 -9.27 -1.53
C PRO A 191 3.66 -9.43 -0.90
N ILE A 192 2.66 -9.77 -1.73
CA ILE A 192 1.27 -10.00 -1.30
C ILE A 192 0.68 -11.20 -2.03
N GLY A 193 -0.44 -11.70 -1.57
CA GLY A 193 -1.19 -12.79 -2.17
C GLY A 193 -1.66 -13.79 -1.12
N LEU A 194 -0.93 -14.89 -0.92
CA LEU A 194 -1.31 -15.91 0.08
C LEU A 194 -1.27 -15.35 1.52
N HIS A 195 -0.42 -14.37 1.76
CA HIS A 195 -0.35 -13.59 3.00
C HIS A 195 -0.36 -12.11 2.64
N GLY A 196 -0.89 -11.26 3.53
CA GLY A 196 -0.88 -9.82 3.36
C GLY A 196 0.54 -9.26 3.31
N HIS A 197 1.35 -9.47 4.35
CA HIS A 197 2.80 -9.29 4.29
C HIS A 197 3.43 -10.61 3.85
N GLY A 198 3.52 -10.81 2.53
CA GLY A 198 3.91 -12.07 1.90
C GLY A 198 5.39 -12.44 2.06
N ALA A 199 5.70 -13.70 1.74
CA ALA A 199 7.07 -14.17 1.60
C ALA A 199 7.70 -13.64 0.32
N GLY A 200 9.01 -13.37 0.34
CA GLY A 200 9.76 -12.91 -0.82
C GLY A 200 10.59 -11.67 -0.57
N ALA A 201 10.95 -10.98 -1.65
CA ALA A 201 11.83 -9.82 -1.64
C ALA A 201 11.12 -8.58 -1.08
N LEU A 202 11.42 -8.21 0.16
CA LEU A 202 10.89 -7.00 0.79
C LEU A 202 11.65 -5.75 0.30
N ILE A 203 10.93 -4.67 0.02
CA ILE A 203 11.48 -3.42 -0.49
C ILE A 203 11.30 -2.34 0.59
N GLY A 204 12.31 -2.14 1.41
CA GLY A 204 12.26 -1.19 2.52
C GLY A 204 11.40 -1.61 3.70
N LEU A 205 11.42 -0.80 4.72
CA LEU A 205 10.52 -0.70 5.86
C LEU A 205 10.52 0.78 6.27
N TRP A 206 9.48 1.24 6.93
CA TRP A 206 9.38 2.65 7.36
C TRP A 206 10.61 3.16 8.11
N ASP A 207 11.26 2.29 8.88
CA ASP A 207 12.46 2.55 9.67
C ASP A 207 13.76 1.96 9.08
N TYR A 208 13.70 1.24 7.96
CA TYR A 208 14.85 0.62 7.27
C TYR A 208 14.91 1.04 5.80
N GLN A 209 15.35 2.28 5.57
CA GLN A 209 15.53 2.83 4.22
C GLN A 209 16.93 2.57 3.60
N ASP A 210 17.86 2.01 4.36
CA ASP A 210 19.20 1.64 3.87
C ASP A 210 19.32 0.17 3.45
N GLY A 211 18.21 -0.56 3.51
CA GLY A 211 18.10 -1.98 3.17
C GLY A 211 17.58 -2.82 4.33
N VAL A 212 16.93 -3.93 3.99
CA VAL A 212 16.36 -4.88 4.95
C VAL A 212 17.14 -6.19 4.90
N PRO A 213 18.00 -6.46 5.89
CA PRO A 213 18.80 -7.69 5.90
C PRO A 213 17.93 -8.96 5.88
N GLY A 214 18.34 -9.95 5.12
CA GLY A 214 17.62 -11.22 4.96
C GLY A 214 16.41 -11.10 4.05
N ARG A 215 15.31 -10.48 4.49
CA ARG A 215 14.07 -10.37 3.68
C ARG A 215 14.27 -9.55 2.40
N GLY A 216 15.02 -8.47 2.46
CA GLY A 216 15.34 -7.66 1.27
C GLY A 216 16.37 -8.29 0.34
N ASP A 217 17.10 -9.32 0.78
CA ASP A 217 18.13 -10.01 -0.02
C ASP A 217 17.55 -11.09 -0.94
N HIS A 218 16.27 -11.45 -0.78
CA HIS A 218 15.58 -12.35 -1.70
C HIS A 218 15.45 -11.71 -3.09
N LYS A 219 15.42 -12.54 -4.11
CA LYS A 219 15.21 -12.09 -5.49
C LYS A 219 13.74 -12.05 -5.83
N ILE A 220 13.38 -11.05 -6.61
CA ILE A 220 12.09 -10.97 -7.28
C ILE A 220 12.06 -12.02 -8.38
N ILE A 221 11.00 -12.81 -8.44
CA ILE A 221 10.77 -13.81 -9.47
C ILE A 221 9.46 -13.53 -10.22
N PRO A 222 9.32 -13.98 -11.48
CA PRO A 222 8.05 -13.91 -12.20
C PRO A 222 6.93 -14.64 -11.42
N GLY A 223 5.72 -14.10 -11.50
CA GLY A 223 4.58 -14.64 -10.77
C GLY A 223 4.40 -14.08 -9.35
N MET A 224 5.34 -13.28 -8.85
CA MET A 224 5.13 -12.56 -7.58
C MET A 224 4.14 -11.41 -7.76
N TRP A 225 3.38 -11.15 -6.71
CA TRP A 225 2.55 -9.97 -6.58
C TRP A 225 3.07 -9.08 -5.45
N TYR A 226 2.89 -7.80 -5.58
CA TYR A 226 3.38 -6.80 -4.62
C TYR A 226 2.30 -5.82 -4.28
N SER A 227 2.28 -5.38 -3.03
CA SER A 227 1.68 -4.11 -2.68
C SER A 227 2.75 -3.02 -2.79
N ILE A 228 2.46 -1.99 -3.59
CA ILE A 228 3.33 -0.84 -3.81
C ILE A 228 2.94 0.24 -2.81
N GLU A 229 3.46 0.07 -1.61
CA GLU A 229 3.21 0.90 -0.44
C GLU A 229 4.32 1.92 -0.24
N LEU A 230 3.96 3.18 -0.11
CA LEU A 230 4.91 4.27 0.06
C LEU A 230 4.20 5.57 0.47
N GLN A 231 4.99 6.58 0.79
CA GLN A 231 4.46 7.90 1.05
C GLN A 231 5.38 8.99 0.52
N ALA A 232 4.78 10.12 0.12
CA ALA A 232 5.49 11.34 -0.20
C ALA A 232 4.97 12.50 0.66
N THR A 233 5.87 13.38 1.07
CA THR A 233 5.55 14.58 1.84
C THR A 233 5.71 15.81 0.95
N THR A 234 4.70 16.67 0.93
CA THR A 234 4.64 17.82 0.03
C THR A 234 4.10 19.04 0.78
N PRO A 235 4.71 20.23 0.63
CA PRO A 235 4.14 21.45 1.16
C PRO A 235 2.87 21.83 0.39
N VAL A 236 1.81 22.17 1.11
CA VAL A 236 0.52 22.57 0.56
C VAL A 236 0.34 24.07 0.74
N PRO A 237 0.46 24.88 -0.32
CA PRO A 237 0.39 26.35 -0.23
C PRO A 237 -0.94 26.84 0.37
N GLU A 238 -2.07 26.23 0.01
CA GLU A 238 -3.39 26.56 0.52
C GLU A 238 -3.54 26.28 2.02
N TRP A 239 -2.64 25.48 2.58
CA TRP A 239 -2.54 25.18 4.01
C TRP A 239 -1.36 25.92 4.68
N GLY A 240 -0.92 27.06 4.12
CA GLY A 240 0.20 27.83 4.66
C GLY A 240 1.55 27.12 4.53
N ASN A 241 1.74 26.31 3.51
CA ASN A 241 2.89 25.42 3.28
C ASN A 241 3.06 24.33 4.35
N GLN A 242 1.99 23.95 5.03
CA GLN A 242 1.99 22.78 5.89
C GLN A 242 2.45 21.56 5.09
N GLN A 243 3.34 20.76 5.68
CA GLN A 243 3.76 19.48 5.10
C GLN A 243 2.61 18.49 5.21
N VAL A 244 2.22 17.93 4.08
CA VAL A 244 1.15 16.93 3.98
C VAL A 244 1.73 15.62 3.46
N ARG A 245 1.48 14.56 4.19
CA ARG A 245 1.84 13.20 3.82
C ARG A 245 0.74 12.60 2.93
N SER A 246 1.08 12.21 1.72
CA SER A 246 0.24 11.39 0.86
C SER A 246 0.79 9.98 0.84
N ALA A 247 0.21 9.10 1.66
CA ALA A 247 0.47 7.67 1.63
C ALA A 247 -0.46 7.02 0.62
N GLN A 248 0.06 6.06 -0.13
CA GLN A 248 -0.69 5.28 -1.12
C GLN A 248 -0.19 3.85 -1.17
N GLU A 249 -1.09 2.96 -1.50
CA GLU A 249 -0.81 1.54 -1.67
C GLU A 249 -1.74 0.93 -2.69
N GLU A 250 -1.15 0.17 -3.62
CA GLU A 250 -1.89 -0.51 -4.67
C GLU A 250 -1.18 -1.80 -5.07
N ASP A 251 -1.96 -2.83 -5.30
CA ASP A 251 -1.44 -4.13 -5.68
C ASP A 251 -1.02 -4.18 -7.15
N VAL A 252 0.14 -4.80 -7.40
CA VAL A 252 0.65 -5.10 -8.75
C VAL A 252 0.91 -6.60 -8.93
N ILE A 253 0.86 -7.02 -10.17
CA ILE A 253 1.14 -8.38 -10.62
C ILE A 253 2.39 -8.34 -11.51
N ILE A 254 3.36 -9.20 -11.21
CA ILE A 254 4.49 -9.49 -12.10
C ILE A 254 4.11 -10.77 -12.86
N ASP A 255 3.81 -10.64 -14.14
CA ASP A 255 3.41 -11.79 -14.95
C ASP A 255 4.59 -12.74 -15.26
N ALA A 256 4.30 -13.86 -15.91
CA ALA A 256 5.30 -14.88 -16.28
C ALA A 256 6.40 -14.33 -17.22
N SER A 257 6.16 -13.22 -17.93
CA SER A 257 7.17 -12.54 -18.76
C SER A 257 8.03 -11.55 -17.97
N GLY A 258 7.70 -11.31 -16.69
CA GLY A 258 8.35 -10.32 -15.83
C GLY A 258 7.80 -8.90 -15.99
N LYS A 259 6.70 -8.71 -16.72
CA LYS A 259 6.05 -7.42 -16.85
C LYS A 259 5.19 -7.12 -15.63
N VAL A 260 5.38 -5.93 -15.06
CA VAL A 260 4.60 -5.42 -13.93
C VAL A 260 3.37 -4.67 -14.43
N ARG A 261 2.22 -4.90 -13.79
CA ARG A 261 0.98 -4.18 -14.06
C ARG A 261 0.13 -4.10 -12.79
N TRP A 262 -0.65 -3.04 -12.67
CA TRP A 262 -1.61 -2.90 -11.57
C TRP A 262 -2.62 -4.04 -11.59
N ALA A 263 -2.93 -4.59 -10.42
CA ALA A 263 -3.92 -5.65 -10.30
C ALA A 263 -5.31 -5.17 -10.74
N PHE A 264 -5.75 -4.01 -10.28
CA PHE A 264 -6.98 -3.37 -10.72
C PHE A 264 -6.71 -1.96 -11.27
N GLY A 265 -6.13 -1.08 -10.49
CA GLY A 265 -5.86 0.29 -10.86
C GLY A 265 -4.89 0.96 -9.90
N ARG A 266 -4.78 2.28 -10.02
CA ARG A 266 -4.03 3.14 -9.11
C ARG A 266 -4.84 4.40 -8.85
N GLN A 267 -4.94 4.81 -7.59
CA GLN A 267 -5.61 6.06 -7.26
C GLN A 267 -4.86 7.25 -7.89
N SER A 268 -5.54 8.01 -8.74
CA SER A 268 -5.01 9.22 -9.39
C SER A 268 -5.82 10.47 -9.06
N ILE A 269 -6.96 10.31 -8.42
CA ILE A 269 -7.85 11.39 -7.96
C ILE A 269 -8.35 11.07 -6.55
N PHE A 270 -8.56 12.11 -5.75
CA PHE A 270 -9.14 11.95 -4.42
C PHE A 270 -10.59 11.46 -4.49
N HIS A 271 -10.99 10.63 -3.53
CA HIS A 271 -12.40 10.44 -3.23
C HIS A 271 -12.96 11.72 -2.61
N LEU A 272 -14.19 12.12 -2.98
CA LEU A 272 -14.78 13.37 -2.54
C LEU A 272 -15.98 13.14 -1.62
N VAL A 273 -15.93 13.76 -0.45
CA VAL A 273 -17.08 13.94 0.45
C VAL A 273 -17.57 15.37 0.28
N ARG A 274 -18.87 15.55 -0.01
CA ARG A 274 -19.51 16.84 -0.33
C ARG A 274 -20.29 17.43 0.83
#